data_d7d33df58d9ac9c1ca813ea4a8946b4c
#
_entry.id   d7d33df58d9ac9c1ca813ea4a8946b4c
#
_cell.length_a   1.000
_cell.length_b   1.000
_cell.length_c   1.000
_cell.angle_alpha   90.00
_cell.angle_beta   90.00
_cell.angle_gamma   90.00
#
_symmetry.space_group_name_H-M   'P 1'
#
loop_
_entity.id
_entity.type
_entity.pdbx_description
1 polymer ?
#
loop_
_entity_poly.entity_id
_entity_poly.type
_entity_poly.pdbx_seq_one_letter_code
_entity_poly.pdbx_strand_id
1 'polypeptide(L)'
;MASNPSFDVSTGADLQEVDNAVNQALKEIAQRYDFKGTHCTIEFDRTKAEIRLAADDEFRMDALVDVLQTRMIKRGVPVKNLELGDLVPATGQSVRRTVNLTQGISQDTAKKIIRAVKDGGFKKAQATIQGNEIRVSSPSKDELQAIIGFLRGQDFGIELKFGNYRG
;
A
#
# COMPACT_ATOMS: atom_id res chain seq x y z
N MET A 1 8.59 -8.61 -35.79
CA MET A 1 8.03 -9.67 -34.94
C MET A 1 6.97 -9.10 -34.02
N ALA A 2 5.83 -9.74 -34.01
CA ALA A 2 4.80 -9.35 -33.07
C ALA A 2 5.20 -9.71 -31.63
N SER A 3 5.05 -8.79 -30.71
CA SER A 3 5.27 -9.05 -29.29
C SER A 3 4.11 -9.86 -28.72
N ASN A 4 4.37 -10.68 -27.73
CA ASN A 4 3.31 -11.35 -26.99
C ASN A 4 2.47 -10.33 -26.24
N PRO A 5 1.16 -10.59 -26.05
CA PRO A 5 0.37 -9.82 -25.12
C PRO A 5 1.01 -9.78 -23.74
N SER A 6 0.83 -8.67 -23.03
CA SER A 6 1.41 -8.50 -21.71
C SER A 6 0.56 -7.57 -20.85
N PHE A 7 0.80 -7.61 -19.55
CA PHE A 7 0.30 -6.62 -18.60
C PHE A 7 1.39 -6.36 -17.56
N ASP A 8 1.25 -5.27 -16.84
CA ASP A 8 2.15 -4.93 -15.76
C ASP A 8 1.45 -5.07 -14.41
N VAL A 9 2.18 -5.62 -13.44
CA VAL A 9 1.77 -5.69 -12.04
C VAL A 9 2.48 -4.57 -11.30
N SER A 10 1.72 -3.76 -10.61
CA SER A 10 2.25 -2.62 -9.85
C SER A 10 1.58 -2.53 -8.49
N THR A 11 2.04 -1.60 -7.69
CA THR A 11 1.42 -1.25 -6.42
C THR A 11 1.62 0.23 -6.17
N GLY A 12 0.89 0.77 -5.21
CA GLY A 12 1.01 2.16 -4.82
C GLY A 12 -0.32 2.74 -4.37
N ALA A 13 -0.25 3.89 -3.75
CA ALA A 13 -1.40 4.66 -3.34
C ALA A 13 -1.43 5.98 -4.11
N ASP A 14 -2.64 6.47 -4.38
CA ASP A 14 -2.82 7.82 -4.91
C ASP A 14 -2.53 8.81 -3.78
N LEU A 15 -1.44 9.57 -3.90
CA LEU A 15 -1.01 10.48 -2.84
C LEU A 15 -2.00 11.60 -2.58
N GLN A 16 -2.79 12.00 -3.59
CA GLN A 16 -3.85 12.97 -3.37
C GLN A 16 -4.95 12.40 -2.46
N GLU A 17 -5.29 11.14 -2.66
CA GLU A 17 -6.28 10.47 -1.80
C GLU A 17 -5.73 10.24 -0.38
N VAL A 18 -4.43 10.01 -0.26
CA VAL A 18 -3.77 9.95 1.07
C VAL A 18 -3.90 11.30 1.76
N ASP A 19 -3.64 12.39 1.05
CA ASP A 19 -3.77 13.75 1.59
C ASP A 19 -5.19 14.03 2.04
N ASN A 20 -6.17 13.65 1.23
CA ASN A 20 -7.59 13.80 1.57
C ASN A 20 -7.95 13.01 2.81
N ALA A 21 -7.45 11.77 2.93
CA ALA A 21 -7.70 10.91 4.08
C ALA A 21 -7.09 11.52 5.36
N VAL A 22 -5.86 12.02 5.27
CA VAL A 22 -5.19 12.68 6.41
C VAL A 22 -5.97 13.90 6.87
N ASN A 23 -6.43 14.74 5.93
CA ASN A 23 -7.20 15.92 6.25
C ASN A 23 -8.54 15.55 6.91
N GLN A 24 -9.21 14.51 6.43
CA GLN A 24 -10.44 14.02 7.05
C GLN A 24 -10.21 13.44 8.44
N ALA A 25 -9.10 12.72 8.62
CA ALA A 25 -8.71 12.19 9.94
C ALA A 25 -8.45 13.32 10.92
N LEU A 26 -7.75 14.37 10.49
CA LEU A 26 -7.50 15.55 11.35
C LEU A 26 -8.80 16.23 11.76
N LYS A 27 -9.76 16.35 10.86
CA LYS A 27 -11.07 16.92 11.18
C LYS A 27 -11.83 16.05 12.18
N GLU A 28 -11.75 14.73 12.02
CA GLU A 28 -12.43 13.81 12.93
C GLU A 28 -11.86 13.90 14.34
N ILE A 29 -10.52 13.86 14.50
CA ILE A 29 -9.92 13.94 15.83
C ILE A 29 -10.17 15.28 16.51
N ALA A 30 -10.29 16.37 15.74
CA ALA A 30 -10.61 17.68 16.27
C ALA A 30 -12.03 17.75 16.85
N GLN A 31 -12.92 16.88 16.40
CA GLN A 31 -14.33 16.86 16.81
C GLN A 31 -14.67 15.73 17.78
N ARG A 32 -13.84 14.69 17.87
CA ARG A 32 -14.13 13.54 18.72
C ARG A 32 -13.85 13.86 20.17
N TYR A 33 -14.77 13.46 21.03
CA TYR A 33 -14.68 13.70 22.46
C TYR A 33 -13.45 13.05 23.10
N ASP A 34 -13.09 11.84 22.63
CA ASP A 34 -11.95 11.08 23.18
C ASP A 34 -10.59 11.69 22.82
N PHE A 35 -10.55 12.62 21.86
CA PHE A 35 -9.34 13.37 21.53
C PHE A 35 -9.32 14.79 22.09
N LYS A 36 -10.35 15.18 22.80
CA LYS A 36 -10.45 16.54 23.34
C LYS A 36 -9.35 16.76 24.38
N GLY A 37 -8.61 17.84 24.24
CA GLY A 37 -7.51 18.17 25.15
C GLY A 37 -6.24 17.37 24.91
N THR A 38 -6.20 16.52 23.89
CA THR A 38 -4.99 15.76 23.53
C THR A 38 -4.11 16.55 22.57
N HIS A 39 -2.84 16.11 22.44
CA HIS A 39 -1.87 16.69 21.51
C HIS A 39 -1.56 15.71 20.39
N CYS A 40 -2.60 15.08 19.82
CA CYS A 40 -2.45 14.14 18.73
C CYS A 40 -2.28 14.88 17.41
N THR A 41 -1.30 14.46 16.60
CA THR A 41 -1.02 15.08 15.31
C THR A 41 -0.82 14.03 14.24
N ILE A 42 -1.17 14.39 13.02
CA ILE A 42 -0.91 13.60 11.81
C ILE A 42 -0.26 14.53 10.81
N GLU A 43 0.93 14.17 10.33
CA GLU A 43 1.66 14.98 9.36
C GLU A 43 2.06 14.10 8.18
N PHE A 44 1.63 14.49 6.97
CA PHE A 44 1.91 13.75 5.75
C PHE A 44 3.04 14.43 4.98
N ASP A 45 4.15 13.70 4.79
CA ASP A 45 5.26 14.13 3.94
C ASP A 45 5.09 13.43 2.59
N ARG A 46 4.57 14.17 1.62
CA ARG A 46 4.26 13.64 0.30
C ARG A 46 5.52 13.23 -0.47
N THR A 47 6.60 13.98 -0.29
CA THR A 47 7.86 13.70 -0.98
C THR A 47 8.46 12.36 -0.55
N LYS A 48 8.40 12.06 0.75
CA LYS A 48 8.92 10.82 1.31
C LYS A 48 7.90 9.70 1.33
N ALA A 49 6.65 9.99 0.96
CA ALA A 49 5.53 9.06 1.06
C ALA A 49 5.44 8.46 2.47
N GLU A 50 5.49 9.32 3.49
CA GLU A 50 5.41 8.88 4.88
C GLU A 50 4.47 9.76 5.68
N ILE A 51 3.84 9.16 6.70
CA ILE A 51 2.93 9.86 7.61
C ILE A 51 3.53 9.75 9.00
N ARG A 52 3.71 10.90 9.65
CA ARG A 52 4.23 10.95 11.01
C ARG A 52 3.08 11.20 11.98
N LEU A 53 2.97 10.32 12.97
CA LEU A 53 1.95 10.36 13.99
C LEU A 53 2.58 10.70 15.34
N ALA A 54 1.90 11.54 16.11
CA ALA A 54 2.27 11.81 17.51
C ALA A 54 1.01 11.78 18.34
N ALA A 55 1.11 11.20 19.52
CA ALA A 55 0.00 11.10 20.46
C ALA A 55 0.49 11.22 21.90
N ASP A 56 -0.43 11.53 22.82
CA ASP A 56 -0.11 11.75 24.22
C ASP A 56 0.35 10.46 24.91
N ASP A 57 -0.17 9.31 24.48
CA ASP A 57 0.15 7.99 25.02
C ASP A 57 -0.16 6.91 23.99
N GLU A 58 0.15 5.67 24.34
CA GLU A 58 -0.05 4.52 23.43
C GLU A 58 -1.54 4.29 23.13
N PHE A 59 -2.40 4.48 24.12
CA PHE A 59 -3.84 4.31 23.93
C PHE A 59 -4.38 5.30 22.88
N ARG A 60 -3.96 6.57 22.96
CA ARG A 60 -4.34 7.59 21.98
C ARG A 60 -3.71 7.31 20.60
N MET A 61 -2.50 6.78 20.59
CA MET A 61 -1.85 6.40 19.34
C MET A 61 -2.64 5.31 18.61
N ASP A 62 -3.10 4.29 19.33
CA ASP A 62 -3.90 3.21 18.72
C ASP A 62 -5.19 3.76 18.14
N ALA A 63 -5.85 4.67 18.86
CA ALA A 63 -7.06 5.32 18.37
C ALA A 63 -6.78 6.19 17.15
N LEU A 64 -5.65 6.90 17.15
CA LEU A 64 -5.24 7.76 16.03
C LEU A 64 -4.97 6.93 14.76
N VAL A 65 -4.28 5.81 14.92
CA VAL A 65 -4.02 4.88 13.80
C VAL A 65 -5.35 4.34 13.24
N ASP A 66 -6.28 3.99 14.12
CA ASP A 66 -7.59 3.48 13.70
C ASP A 66 -8.38 4.52 12.88
N VAL A 67 -8.40 5.77 13.33
CA VAL A 67 -9.04 6.87 12.60
C VAL A 67 -8.39 7.02 11.22
N LEU A 68 -7.06 7.04 11.18
CA LEU A 68 -6.32 7.19 9.93
C LEU A 68 -6.64 6.06 8.95
N GLN A 69 -6.56 4.80 9.40
CA GLN A 69 -6.84 3.65 8.55
C GLN A 69 -8.27 3.65 8.03
N THR A 70 -9.24 4.01 8.88
CA THR A 70 -10.64 4.10 8.48
C THR A 70 -10.84 5.12 7.36
N ARG A 71 -10.21 6.28 7.47
CA ARG A 71 -10.28 7.31 6.43
C ARG A 71 -9.56 6.89 5.16
N MET A 72 -8.44 6.19 5.27
CA MET A 72 -7.73 5.63 4.12
C MET A 72 -8.62 4.66 3.35
N ILE A 73 -9.29 3.74 4.05
CA ILE A 73 -10.20 2.79 3.42
C ILE A 73 -11.33 3.51 2.68
N LYS A 74 -11.92 4.52 3.30
CA LYS A 74 -13.01 5.29 2.69
C LYS A 74 -12.57 6.06 1.44
N ARG A 75 -11.30 6.42 1.36
CA ARG A 75 -10.74 7.13 0.19
C ARG A 75 -10.11 6.18 -0.82
N GLY A 76 -10.25 4.87 -0.64
CA GLY A 76 -9.72 3.89 -1.57
C GLY A 76 -8.21 3.69 -1.50
N VAL A 77 -7.58 4.14 -0.42
CA VAL A 77 -6.15 3.91 -0.20
C VAL A 77 -5.98 2.52 0.43
N PRO A 78 -5.19 1.62 -0.19
CA PRO A 78 -5.04 0.27 0.32
C PRO A 78 -4.26 0.24 1.63
N VAL A 79 -4.91 -0.25 2.71
CA VAL A 79 -4.25 -0.35 4.02
C VAL A 79 -3.10 -1.33 4.03
N LYS A 80 -3.06 -2.30 3.12
CA LYS A 80 -1.92 -3.22 2.96
C LYS A 80 -0.63 -2.48 2.63
N ASN A 81 -0.72 -1.31 2.00
CA ASN A 81 0.43 -0.51 1.62
C ASN A 81 0.88 0.44 2.73
N LEU A 82 0.20 0.43 3.87
CA LEU A 82 0.59 1.21 5.04
C LEU A 82 1.50 0.36 5.94
N GLU A 83 2.77 0.69 5.98
CA GLU A 83 3.73 0.00 6.82
C GLU A 83 3.88 0.78 8.13
N LEU A 84 3.28 0.25 9.19
CA LEU A 84 3.34 0.87 10.52
C LEU A 84 4.71 0.62 11.15
N GLY A 85 5.43 1.70 11.43
CA GLY A 85 6.70 1.62 12.13
C GLY A 85 6.52 1.38 13.62
N ASP A 86 7.63 1.29 14.33
CA ASP A 86 7.63 1.07 15.77
C ASP A 86 7.12 2.28 16.52
N LEU A 87 6.55 2.01 17.70
CA LEU A 87 6.17 3.05 18.63
C LEU A 87 7.42 3.58 19.31
N VAL A 88 7.68 4.88 19.19
CA VAL A 88 8.89 5.51 19.72
C VAL A 88 8.50 6.47 20.84
N PRO A 89 9.07 6.31 22.06
CA PRO A 89 8.84 7.27 23.14
C PRO A 89 9.35 8.66 22.76
N ALA A 90 8.64 9.67 23.22
CA ALA A 90 9.00 11.07 23.02
C ALA A 90 8.94 11.83 24.35
N THR A 91 9.08 13.14 24.32
CA THR A 91 9.09 13.98 25.51
C THR A 91 7.84 13.77 26.36
N GLY A 92 8.02 13.63 27.67
CA GLY A 92 6.95 13.29 28.59
C GLY A 92 6.55 11.84 28.41
N GLN A 93 5.27 11.55 28.40
CA GLN A 93 4.75 10.21 28.12
C GLN A 93 4.24 10.07 26.70
N SER A 94 4.51 11.08 25.87
CA SER A 94 4.07 11.07 24.48
C SER A 94 4.83 10.01 23.66
N VAL A 95 4.22 9.64 22.54
CA VAL A 95 4.77 8.60 21.64
C VAL A 95 4.65 9.07 20.20
N ARG A 96 5.51 8.52 19.36
CA ARG A 96 5.52 8.80 17.93
C ARG A 96 5.56 7.49 17.14
N ARG A 97 5.04 7.54 15.93
CA ARG A 97 5.07 6.44 14.99
C ARG A 97 5.11 7.00 13.58
N THR A 98 5.94 6.40 12.73
CA THR A 98 5.97 6.74 11.31
C THR A 98 5.29 5.62 10.53
N VAL A 99 4.43 6.00 9.59
CA VAL A 99 3.76 5.07 8.68
C VAL A 99 4.35 5.32 7.30
N ASN A 100 4.97 4.30 6.71
CA ASN A 100 5.50 4.39 5.36
C ASN A 100 4.47 3.87 4.36
N LEU A 101 4.34 4.57 3.23
CA LEU A 101 3.46 4.16 2.15
C LEU A 101 4.28 3.39 1.12
N THR A 102 3.94 2.13 0.89
CA THR A 102 4.59 1.32 -0.13
C THR A 102 4.10 1.75 -1.50
N GLN A 103 4.99 2.31 -2.32
CA GLN A 103 4.64 2.89 -3.63
C GLN A 103 5.17 2.08 -4.81
N GLY A 104 6.02 1.11 -4.57
CA GLY A 104 6.54 0.23 -5.61
C GLY A 104 6.74 -1.16 -5.06
N ILE A 105 6.87 -2.13 -5.97
CA ILE A 105 7.13 -3.52 -5.59
C ILE A 105 8.62 -3.67 -5.32
N SER A 106 8.97 -4.09 -4.09
CA SER A 106 10.36 -4.34 -3.73
C SER A 106 10.92 -5.54 -4.49
N GLN A 107 12.24 -5.65 -4.58
CA GLN A 107 12.90 -6.78 -5.23
C GLN A 107 12.49 -8.11 -4.60
N ASP A 108 12.43 -8.16 -3.27
CA ASP A 108 12.05 -9.39 -2.56
C ASP A 108 10.61 -9.79 -2.86
N THR A 109 9.68 -8.85 -2.85
CA THR A 109 8.28 -9.11 -3.17
C THR A 109 8.14 -9.49 -4.65
N ALA A 110 8.87 -8.82 -5.54
CA ALA A 110 8.86 -9.13 -6.97
C ALA A 110 9.28 -10.58 -7.21
N LYS A 111 10.33 -11.04 -6.54
CA LYS A 111 10.79 -12.43 -6.64
C LYS A 111 9.72 -13.42 -6.18
N LYS A 112 9.00 -13.09 -5.12
CA LYS A 112 7.90 -13.93 -4.60
C LYS A 112 6.75 -14.02 -5.62
N ILE A 113 6.41 -12.90 -6.24
CA ILE A 113 5.34 -12.86 -7.25
C ILE A 113 5.75 -13.68 -8.48
N ILE A 114 6.97 -13.50 -8.96
CA ILE A 114 7.49 -14.25 -10.13
C ILE A 114 7.49 -15.75 -9.83
N ARG A 115 7.94 -16.13 -8.63
CA ARG A 115 7.95 -17.54 -8.22
C ARG A 115 6.53 -18.10 -8.17
N ALA A 116 5.57 -17.33 -7.65
CA ALA A 116 4.18 -17.76 -7.57
C ALA A 116 3.60 -18.02 -8.97
N VAL A 117 3.89 -17.14 -9.92
CA VAL A 117 3.46 -17.32 -11.30
C VAL A 117 4.09 -18.60 -11.89
N LYS A 118 5.39 -18.79 -11.66
CA LYS A 118 6.12 -19.95 -12.17
C LYS A 118 5.58 -21.25 -11.58
N ASP A 119 5.33 -21.27 -10.28
CA ASP A 119 4.82 -22.45 -9.57
C ASP A 119 3.34 -22.71 -9.84
N GLY A 120 2.61 -21.71 -10.35
CA GLY A 120 1.18 -21.80 -10.64
C GLY A 120 0.84 -22.60 -11.89
N GLY A 121 1.82 -23.12 -12.61
CA GLY A 121 1.58 -23.96 -13.79
C GLY A 121 1.33 -23.18 -15.09
N PHE A 122 1.63 -21.90 -15.13
CA PHE A 122 1.45 -21.08 -16.33
C PHE A 122 2.69 -21.21 -17.23
N LYS A 123 2.67 -22.27 -18.06
CA LYS A 123 3.88 -22.74 -18.78
C LYS A 123 4.36 -21.80 -19.88
N LYS A 124 3.43 -21.02 -20.47
CA LYS A 124 3.77 -20.13 -21.60
C LYS A 124 4.12 -18.72 -21.14
N ALA A 125 3.88 -18.42 -19.86
CA ALA A 125 4.07 -17.08 -19.33
C ALA A 125 5.51 -16.81 -18.92
N GLN A 126 5.92 -15.56 -19.10
CA GLN A 126 7.19 -15.05 -18.59
C GLN A 126 6.89 -13.82 -17.73
N ALA A 127 7.56 -13.74 -16.59
CA ALA A 127 7.43 -12.61 -15.68
C ALA A 127 8.82 -12.01 -15.45
N THR A 128 8.96 -10.71 -15.68
CA THR A 128 10.25 -10.02 -15.56
C THR A 128 10.08 -8.75 -14.72
N ILE A 129 11.13 -8.39 -13.99
CA ILE A 129 11.15 -7.17 -13.19
C ILE A 129 11.41 -5.99 -14.13
N GLN A 130 10.56 -4.96 -14.02
CA GLN A 130 10.68 -3.71 -14.77
C GLN A 130 10.70 -2.56 -13.76
N GLY A 131 11.88 -2.24 -13.21
CA GLY A 131 11.99 -1.25 -12.16
C GLY A 131 11.27 -1.71 -10.89
N ASN A 132 10.23 -1.00 -10.49
CA ASN A 132 9.41 -1.34 -9.33
C ASN A 132 8.08 -2.02 -9.70
N GLU A 133 8.00 -2.55 -10.91
CA GLU A 133 6.84 -3.26 -11.43
C GLU A 133 7.27 -4.60 -12.01
N ILE A 134 6.30 -5.44 -12.35
CA ILE A 134 6.55 -6.73 -12.97
C ILE A 134 5.77 -6.79 -14.27
N ARG A 135 6.44 -7.15 -15.37
CA ARG A 135 5.78 -7.38 -16.65
C ARG A 135 5.55 -8.87 -16.83
N VAL A 136 4.31 -9.24 -17.11
CA VAL A 136 3.91 -10.62 -17.38
C VAL A 136 3.46 -10.70 -18.82
N SER A 137 4.07 -11.60 -19.58
CA SER A 137 3.74 -11.81 -21.01
C SER A 137 3.41 -13.28 -21.26
N SER A 138 2.56 -13.52 -22.25
CA SER A 138 2.20 -14.86 -22.70
C SER A 138 1.63 -14.78 -24.11
N PRO A 139 1.87 -15.77 -24.99
CA PRO A 139 1.16 -15.84 -26.26
C PRO A 139 -0.34 -16.00 -26.11
N SER A 140 -0.79 -16.49 -24.97
CA SER A 140 -2.20 -16.75 -24.68
C SER A 140 -2.80 -15.65 -23.79
N LYS A 141 -3.78 -14.90 -24.34
CA LYS A 141 -4.52 -13.90 -23.56
C LYS A 141 -5.32 -14.54 -22.42
N ASP A 142 -5.83 -15.77 -22.66
CA ASP A 142 -6.55 -16.49 -21.62
C ASP A 142 -5.64 -16.85 -20.44
N GLU A 143 -4.38 -17.21 -20.72
CA GLU A 143 -3.41 -17.45 -19.66
C GLU A 143 -3.12 -16.20 -18.86
N LEU A 144 -3.01 -15.04 -19.53
CA LEU A 144 -2.81 -13.77 -18.83
C LEU A 144 -3.97 -13.46 -17.89
N GLN A 145 -5.21 -13.68 -18.31
CA GLN A 145 -6.38 -13.47 -17.47
C GLN A 145 -6.39 -14.45 -16.27
N ALA A 146 -5.98 -15.70 -16.52
CA ALA A 146 -5.87 -16.68 -15.44
C ALA A 146 -4.82 -16.27 -14.41
N ILE A 147 -3.68 -15.71 -14.87
CA ILE A 147 -2.64 -15.21 -13.96
C ILE A 147 -3.14 -14.06 -13.11
N ILE A 148 -3.87 -13.11 -13.70
CA ILE A 148 -4.46 -11.99 -12.96
C ILE A 148 -5.37 -12.51 -11.84
N GLY A 149 -6.26 -13.45 -12.16
CA GLY A 149 -7.15 -14.06 -11.17
C GLY A 149 -6.39 -14.80 -10.09
N PHE A 150 -5.34 -15.53 -10.47
CA PHE A 150 -4.48 -16.24 -9.53
C PHE A 150 -3.78 -15.29 -8.57
N LEU A 151 -3.17 -14.23 -9.08
CA LEU A 151 -2.43 -13.25 -8.25
C LEU A 151 -3.38 -12.48 -7.32
N ARG A 152 -4.60 -12.19 -7.76
CA ARG A 152 -5.59 -11.53 -6.89
C ARG A 152 -5.95 -12.38 -5.67
N GLY A 153 -5.86 -13.68 -5.79
CA GLY A 153 -6.12 -14.61 -4.69
C GLY A 153 -4.94 -14.83 -3.76
N GLN A 154 -3.78 -14.27 -4.06
CA GLN A 154 -2.57 -14.41 -3.24
C GLN A 154 -2.36 -13.16 -2.38
N ASP A 155 -1.68 -13.34 -1.26
CA ASP A 155 -1.34 -12.24 -0.36
C ASP A 155 0.18 -12.05 -0.35
N PHE A 156 0.63 -10.93 -0.91
CA PHE A 156 2.05 -10.55 -0.92
C PHE A 156 2.33 -9.40 0.04
N GLY A 157 1.36 -9.04 0.88
CA GLY A 157 1.50 -7.96 1.86
C GLY A 157 1.28 -6.57 1.27
N ILE A 158 0.96 -6.47 -0.02
CA ILE A 158 0.65 -5.22 -0.71
C ILE A 158 -0.56 -5.43 -1.61
N GLU A 159 -1.23 -4.34 -1.95
CA GLU A 159 -2.31 -4.36 -2.94
C GLU A 159 -1.71 -4.38 -4.34
N LEU A 160 -2.06 -5.39 -5.14
CA LEU A 160 -1.58 -5.48 -6.51
C LEU A 160 -2.54 -4.76 -7.45
N LYS A 161 -1.96 -4.01 -8.40
CA LYS A 161 -2.67 -3.35 -9.49
C LYS A 161 -2.24 -3.99 -10.80
N PHE A 162 -3.19 -4.18 -11.69
CA PHE A 162 -2.94 -4.80 -13.00
C PHE A 162 -3.34 -3.79 -14.07
N GLY A 163 -2.44 -3.53 -15.00
CA GLY A 163 -2.71 -2.55 -16.03
C GLY A 163 -1.69 -2.57 -17.13
N ASN A 164 -1.65 -1.49 -17.92
CA ASN A 164 -0.72 -1.35 -19.03
C ASN A 164 -0.81 -2.53 -20.00
N TYR A 165 -2.04 -2.95 -20.30
CA TYR A 165 -2.29 -4.09 -21.20
C TYR A 165 -1.80 -3.78 -22.60
N ARG A 166 -1.10 -4.75 -23.21
CA ARG A 166 -0.54 -4.67 -24.56
C ARG A 166 -0.90 -5.90 -25.36
N GLY A 167 -1.10 -5.73 -26.64
CA GLY A 167 -1.46 -6.78 -27.56
C GLY A 167 -2.95 -7.03 -27.56
#